data_e473827902a500ed94c0a2ab29a045fd
#
_entry.id   e473827902a500ed94c0a2ab29a045fd
#
_cell.length_a   1.000
_cell.length_b   1.000
_cell.length_c   1.000
_cell.angle_alpha   90.00
_cell.angle_beta   90.00
_cell.angle_gamma   90.00
#
_symmetry.space_group_name_H-M   'P 1'
#
loop_
_entity.id
_entity.type
_entity.pdbx_description
1 polymer ?
#
loop_
_entity_poly.entity_id
_entity_poly.type
_entity_poly.pdbx_seq_one_letter_code
_entity_poly.pdbx_strand_id
1 'polypeptide(L)'
;MPYCPECGAQFGVGAKYCGECGAQLEKIDSSGRSSRAKAEPRAQQLEHVLWEGKPYLKEIATNTKYVLTTERLIIQMGLLGRKEEQIDLGRVKDIRLTQGFSDRVIGIGQIEVISTDASTPSFRLMGVKDPRKVRDLIWSAVNQRRSAMGIRPRELL
;
A
#
# COMPACT_ATOMS: atom_id res chain seq x y z
N MET A 1 -10.48 -18.71 -42.14
CA MET A 1 -9.32 -17.80 -42.06
C MET A 1 -9.51 -16.91 -40.84
N PRO A 2 -8.51 -16.77 -39.98
CA PRO A 2 -8.62 -15.89 -38.80
C PRO A 2 -8.55 -14.41 -39.18
N TYR A 3 -9.17 -13.57 -38.34
CA TYR A 3 -9.21 -12.11 -38.52
C TYR A 3 -8.38 -11.43 -37.43
N CYS A 4 -7.72 -10.35 -37.78
CA CYS A 4 -6.95 -9.54 -36.84
C CYS A 4 -7.88 -8.88 -35.81
N PRO A 5 -7.66 -9.03 -34.50
CA PRO A 5 -8.51 -8.45 -33.47
C PRO A 5 -8.44 -6.92 -33.40
N GLU A 6 -7.36 -6.31 -33.93
CA GLU A 6 -7.16 -4.86 -33.87
C GLU A 6 -7.76 -4.14 -35.08
N CYS A 7 -7.67 -4.70 -36.29
CA CYS A 7 -8.13 -4.01 -37.49
C CYS A 7 -9.17 -4.80 -38.32
N GLY A 8 -9.48 -6.05 -37.94
CA GLY A 8 -10.44 -6.89 -38.65
C GLY A 8 -9.94 -7.48 -39.98
N ALA A 9 -8.70 -7.22 -40.39
CA ALA A 9 -8.15 -7.75 -41.66
C ALA A 9 -7.92 -9.27 -41.55
N GLN A 10 -8.16 -10.00 -42.66
CA GLN A 10 -7.87 -11.43 -42.72
C GLN A 10 -6.36 -11.66 -42.81
N PHE A 11 -5.88 -12.67 -42.10
CA PHE A 11 -4.48 -13.07 -42.16
C PHE A 11 -4.30 -14.57 -42.37
N GLY A 12 -3.16 -14.97 -42.92
CA GLY A 12 -2.82 -16.36 -43.14
C GLY A 12 -2.47 -17.11 -41.87
N VAL A 13 -2.80 -18.40 -41.80
CA VAL A 13 -2.45 -19.27 -40.68
C VAL A 13 -0.94 -19.30 -40.50
N GLY A 14 -0.45 -18.92 -39.32
CA GLY A 14 0.99 -18.88 -39.00
C GLY A 14 1.64 -17.49 -39.14
N ALA A 15 0.88 -16.45 -39.50
CA ALA A 15 1.43 -15.09 -39.52
C ALA A 15 1.70 -14.58 -38.09
N LYS A 16 2.91 -14.11 -37.84
CA LYS A 16 3.31 -13.54 -36.54
C LYS A 16 2.83 -12.11 -36.33
N TYR A 17 2.61 -11.38 -37.41
CA TYR A 17 2.16 -9.99 -37.41
C TYR A 17 1.08 -9.76 -38.47
N CYS A 18 0.15 -8.86 -38.19
CA CYS A 18 -0.85 -8.44 -39.16
C CYS A 18 -0.18 -7.58 -40.26
N GLY A 19 -0.40 -7.93 -41.54
CA GLY A 19 0.16 -7.19 -42.67
C GLY A 19 -0.44 -5.79 -42.85
N GLU A 20 -1.64 -5.51 -42.30
CA GLU A 20 -2.32 -4.23 -42.46
C GLU A 20 -2.02 -3.25 -41.33
N CYS A 21 -2.02 -3.72 -40.05
CA CYS A 21 -1.83 -2.85 -38.89
C CYS A 21 -0.56 -3.12 -38.08
N GLY A 22 0.20 -4.15 -38.42
CA GLY A 22 1.44 -4.51 -37.71
C GLY A 22 1.22 -5.15 -36.32
N ALA A 23 -0.01 -5.39 -35.91
CA ALA A 23 -0.31 -6.01 -34.63
C ALA A 23 0.26 -7.42 -34.52
N GLN A 24 0.81 -7.77 -33.38
CA GLN A 24 1.39 -9.08 -33.10
C GLN A 24 0.29 -10.13 -32.96
N LEU A 25 0.32 -11.18 -33.79
CA LEU A 25 -0.70 -12.24 -33.86
C LEU A 25 -0.27 -13.52 -33.12
N GLU A 26 0.81 -13.48 -32.38
CA GLU A 26 1.33 -14.65 -31.68
C GLU A 26 0.32 -15.11 -30.62
N LYS A 27 -0.07 -16.39 -30.74
CA LYS A 27 -0.98 -17.15 -29.84
C LYS A 27 -2.48 -16.99 -30.12
N ILE A 28 -2.88 -17.18 -31.37
CA ILE A 28 -4.28 -17.55 -31.62
C ILE A 28 -4.31 -19.07 -31.84
N ASP A 29 -4.88 -19.77 -30.85
CA ASP A 29 -5.14 -21.19 -30.96
C ASP A 29 -6.11 -21.44 -32.11
N SER A 30 -6.06 -22.64 -32.70
CA SER A 30 -6.95 -23.09 -33.79
C SER A 30 -8.47 -23.01 -33.49
N SER A 31 -8.85 -22.54 -32.29
CA SER A 31 -10.24 -22.33 -31.86
C SER A 31 -10.73 -20.88 -31.95
N GLY A 32 -9.94 -19.95 -32.49
CA GLY A 32 -10.37 -18.55 -32.72
C GLY A 32 -10.64 -17.72 -31.46
N ARG A 33 -10.29 -18.23 -30.28
CA ARG A 33 -10.34 -17.48 -29.03
C ARG A 33 -9.00 -16.81 -28.81
N SER A 34 -8.96 -15.50 -28.98
CA SER A 34 -7.90 -14.66 -28.46
C SER A 34 -7.80 -14.95 -26.95
N SER A 35 -6.80 -15.72 -26.54
CA SER A 35 -6.30 -15.63 -25.18
C SER A 35 -5.68 -14.24 -25.09
N ARG A 36 -6.53 -13.24 -24.77
CA ARG A 36 -6.11 -11.95 -24.28
C ARG A 36 -5.04 -12.28 -23.25
N ALA A 37 -3.78 -12.11 -23.59
CA ALA A 37 -2.72 -12.12 -22.61
C ALA A 37 -3.19 -11.09 -21.60
N LYS A 38 -3.72 -11.59 -20.49
CA LYS A 38 -3.99 -10.81 -19.29
C LYS A 38 -2.66 -10.15 -19.07
N ALA A 39 -2.58 -8.84 -19.38
CA ALA A 39 -1.46 -8.05 -18.96
C ALA A 39 -1.29 -8.47 -17.52
N GLU A 40 -0.20 -9.13 -17.21
CA GLU A 40 0.11 -9.46 -15.83
C GLU A 40 -0.04 -8.16 -15.09
N PRO A 41 -0.96 -8.05 -14.12
CA PRO A 41 -1.02 -6.86 -13.33
C PRO A 41 0.41 -6.74 -12.82
N ARG A 42 1.10 -5.69 -13.27
CA ARG A 42 2.37 -5.18 -12.75
C ARG A 42 2.41 -5.61 -11.31
N ALA A 43 3.23 -6.61 -10.98
CA ALA A 43 3.15 -7.39 -9.75
C ALA A 43 2.62 -6.51 -8.65
N GLN A 44 1.35 -6.65 -8.34
CA GLN A 44 0.77 -6.04 -7.16
C GLN A 44 1.62 -6.66 -6.08
N GLN A 45 2.59 -5.89 -5.61
CA GLN A 45 3.31 -6.23 -4.39
C GLN A 45 2.19 -6.44 -3.41
N LEU A 46 1.91 -7.72 -3.12
CA LEU A 46 0.85 -8.09 -2.19
C LEU A 46 1.12 -7.29 -0.93
N GLU A 47 0.18 -6.42 -0.61
CA GLU A 47 0.28 -5.57 0.57
C GLU A 47 0.39 -6.51 1.79
N HIS A 48 1.55 -6.51 2.44
CA HIS A 48 1.81 -7.36 3.58
C HIS A 48 1.65 -6.57 4.87
N VAL A 49 1.01 -7.18 5.84
CA VAL A 49 0.92 -6.64 7.19
C VAL A 49 2.27 -6.80 7.87
N LEU A 50 2.87 -5.69 8.29
CA LEU A 50 4.16 -5.65 8.99
C LEU A 50 3.96 -5.65 10.51
N TRP A 51 2.88 -5.02 10.99
CA TRP A 51 2.58 -4.93 12.40
C TRP A 51 1.09 -4.65 12.64
N GLU A 52 0.58 -5.24 13.70
CA GLU A 52 -0.77 -4.96 14.22
C GLU A 52 -0.68 -4.62 15.70
N GLY A 53 -1.48 -3.66 16.13
CA GLY A 53 -1.55 -3.24 17.53
C GLY A 53 -2.93 -2.77 17.94
N LYS A 54 -3.14 -2.73 19.26
CA LYS A 54 -4.32 -2.15 19.88
C LYS A 54 -3.87 -1.18 20.98
N PRO A 55 -4.64 -0.11 21.25
CA PRO A 55 -4.35 0.78 22.38
C PRO A 55 -4.31 -0.01 23.70
N TYR A 56 -3.30 0.24 24.51
CA TYR A 56 -3.18 -0.41 25.83
C TYR A 56 -4.23 0.10 26.83
N LEU A 57 -4.64 1.35 26.70
CA LEU A 57 -5.62 1.98 27.61
C LEU A 57 -7.02 1.51 27.29
N LYS A 58 -7.69 0.89 28.27
CA LYS A 58 -9.04 0.33 28.13
C LYS A 58 -10.09 1.34 27.68
N GLU A 59 -9.94 2.61 28.06
CA GLU A 59 -10.87 3.69 27.70
C GLU A 59 -10.84 4.05 26.22
N ILE A 60 -9.69 3.83 25.55
CA ILE A 60 -9.51 4.08 24.12
C ILE A 60 -9.61 2.76 23.34
N ALA A 61 -9.48 1.64 24.05
CA ALA A 61 -9.38 0.30 23.46
C ALA A 61 -10.70 -0.28 22.93
N THR A 62 -11.83 0.41 23.12
CA THR A 62 -13.12 -0.04 22.61
C THR A 62 -13.11 -0.05 21.08
N ASN A 63 -12.61 -1.17 20.53
CA ASN A 63 -12.58 -1.48 19.10
C ASN A 63 -11.68 -0.61 18.21
N THR A 64 -10.56 -0.10 18.76
CA THR A 64 -9.52 0.51 17.92
C THR A 64 -8.45 -0.52 17.59
N LYS A 65 -8.11 -0.67 16.31
CA LYS A 65 -7.04 -1.50 15.80
C LYS A 65 -6.13 -0.69 14.90
N TYR A 66 -4.83 -0.82 15.10
CA TYR A 66 -3.80 -0.24 14.26
C TYR A 66 -3.21 -1.33 13.36
N VAL A 67 -3.07 -1.06 12.07
CA VAL A 67 -2.46 -1.99 11.11
C VAL A 67 -1.44 -1.24 10.28
N LEU A 68 -0.19 -1.66 10.33
CA LEU A 68 0.88 -1.19 9.46
C LEU A 68 1.11 -2.21 8.37
N THR A 69 1.02 -1.79 7.13
CA THR A 69 1.32 -2.61 5.96
C THR A 69 2.57 -2.09 5.23
N THR A 70 2.94 -2.74 4.15
CA THR A 70 4.03 -2.28 3.27
C THR A 70 3.72 -0.98 2.54
N GLU A 71 2.43 -0.59 2.46
CA GLU A 71 1.98 0.56 1.66
C GLU A 71 1.34 1.66 2.49
N ARG A 72 0.61 1.30 3.56
CA ARG A 72 -0.21 2.24 4.33
C ARG A 72 -0.24 1.92 5.82
N LEU A 73 -0.59 2.94 6.59
CA LEU A 73 -0.92 2.83 8.01
C LEU A 73 -2.42 3.05 8.16
N ILE A 74 -3.11 2.13 8.84
CA ILE A 74 -4.56 2.08 8.94
C ILE A 74 -4.96 2.12 10.42
N ILE A 75 -5.94 2.97 10.79
CA ILE A 75 -6.65 2.91 12.06
C ILE A 75 -8.08 2.49 11.79
N GLN A 76 -8.48 1.39 12.37
CA GLN A 76 -9.85 0.93 12.38
C GLN A 76 -10.47 1.25 13.74
N MET A 77 -11.59 1.96 13.75
CA MET A 77 -12.32 2.37 14.95
C MET A 77 -13.79 1.97 14.82
N GLY A 78 -14.42 1.57 15.92
CA GLY A 78 -15.86 1.45 16.02
C GLY A 78 -16.39 0.12 16.55
N LEU A 79 -17.45 0.22 17.37
CA LEU A 79 -18.20 -0.91 17.93
C LEU A 79 -19.47 -1.19 17.09
N LEU A 80 -20.20 -0.15 16.69
CA LEU A 80 -21.47 -0.22 15.96
C LEU A 80 -21.37 0.39 14.54
N GLY A 81 -20.29 1.11 14.24
CA GLY A 81 -19.98 1.68 12.94
C GLY A 81 -18.47 1.59 12.70
N ARG A 82 -18.07 1.06 11.54
CA ARG A 82 -16.65 1.00 11.19
C ARG A 82 -16.22 2.33 10.61
N LYS A 83 -15.34 3.04 11.33
CA LYS A 83 -14.59 4.16 10.78
C LYS A 83 -13.16 3.68 10.53
N GLU A 84 -12.70 3.83 9.32
CA GLU A 84 -11.33 3.50 8.92
C GLU A 84 -10.65 4.76 8.40
N GLU A 85 -9.52 5.08 8.97
CA GLU A 85 -8.63 6.13 8.50
C GLU A 85 -7.32 5.51 8.05
N GLN A 86 -6.78 5.97 6.92
CA GLN A 86 -5.55 5.43 6.36
C GLN A 86 -4.66 6.54 5.83
N ILE A 87 -3.35 6.34 5.95
CA ILE A 87 -2.30 7.19 5.36
C ILE A 87 -1.40 6.32 4.50
N ASP A 88 -1.15 6.77 3.25
CA ASP A 88 -0.12 6.19 2.40
C ASP A 88 1.27 6.51 2.98
N LEU A 89 2.11 5.49 3.17
CA LEU A 89 3.44 5.65 3.75
C LEU A 89 4.35 6.54 2.89
N GLY A 90 4.13 6.61 1.58
CA GLY A 90 4.85 7.52 0.69
C GLY A 90 4.62 8.99 0.99
N ARG A 91 3.47 9.32 1.60
CA ARG A 91 3.07 10.69 1.97
C ARG A 91 3.43 11.08 3.40
N VAL A 92 3.97 10.19 4.21
CA VAL A 92 4.41 10.49 5.57
C VAL A 92 5.57 11.49 5.54
N LYS A 93 5.43 12.61 6.25
CA LYS A 93 6.43 13.68 6.32
C LYS A 93 7.33 13.53 7.54
N ASP A 94 6.74 13.23 8.69
CA ASP A 94 7.44 13.17 9.97
C ASP A 94 6.75 12.18 10.92
N ILE A 95 7.48 11.64 11.89
CA ILE A 95 6.96 10.73 12.92
C ILE A 95 7.47 11.21 14.28
N ARG A 96 6.54 11.57 15.16
CA ARG A 96 6.84 12.04 16.51
C ARG A 96 6.43 11.02 17.54
N LEU A 97 7.30 10.81 18.52
CA LEU A 97 7.04 9.96 19.67
C LEU A 97 6.90 10.82 20.92
N THR A 98 5.80 10.69 21.61
CA THR A 98 5.55 11.32 22.91
C THR A 98 5.34 10.24 23.97
N GLN A 99 6.09 10.31 25.07
CA GLN A 99 5.95 9.45 26.23
C GLN A 99 5.96 10.31 27.50
N GLY A 100 4.90 10.22 28.29
CA GLY A 100 4.90 10.73 29.65
C GLY A 100 5.83 9.93 30.57
N PHE A 101 6.08 10.45 31.79
CA PHE A 101 6.92 9.74 32.75
C PHE A 101 6.27 8.40 33.16
N SER A 102 4.98 8.42 33.48
CA SER A 102 4.18 7.22 33.81
C SER A 102 4.13 6.22 32.64
N ASP A 103 3.96 6.73 31.42
CA ASP A 103 3.89 5.91 30.21
C ASP A 103 5.20 5.16 29.96
N ARG A 104 6.32 5.81 30.26
CA ARG A 104 7.66 5.21 30.13
C ARG A 104 7.84 4.04 31.08
N VAL A 105 7.32 4.13 32.32
CA VAL A 105 7.39 3.05 33.30
C VAL A 105 6.59 1.84 32.86
N ILE A 106 5.43 2.07 32.24
CA ILE A 106 4.54 1.00 31.74
C ILE A 106 4.97 0.49 30.35
N GLY A 107 5.86 1.22 29.66
CA GLY A 107 6.33 0.86 28.31
C GLY A 107 5.35 1.19 27.20
N ILE A 108 4.49 2.19 27.39
CA ILE A 108 3.54 2.68 26.38
C ILE A 108 3.92 4.08 25.90
N GLY A 109 3.30 4.55 24.82
CA GLY A 109 3.46 5.91 24.32
C GLY A 109 2.51 6.25 23.20
N GLN A 110 2.59 7.50 22.77
CA GLN A 110 1.82 8.03 21.66
C GLN A 110 2.76 8.26 20.47
N ILE A 111 2.36 7.75 19.28
CA ILE A 111 3.06 8.02 18.03
C ILE A 111 2.17 8.90 17.16
N GLU A 112 2.66 10.06 16.77
CA GLU A 112 2.02 10.95 15.81
C GLU A 112 2.73 10.85 14.48
N VAL A 113 1.99 10.48 13.44
CA VAL A 113 2.47 10.42 12.06
C VAL A 113 1.92 11.62 11.32
N ILE A 114 2.80 12.45 10.78
CA ILE A 114 2.45 13.66 10.05
C ILE A 114 2.54 13.36 8.55
N SER A 115 1.46 13.69 7.82
CA SER A 115 1.35 13.46 6.38
C SER A 115 1.33 14.78 5.60
N THR A 116 1.65 14.68 4.31
CA THR A 116 1.43 15.76 3.34
C THR A 116 0.02 15.73 2.74
N ASP A 117 -0.81 14.75 3.14
CA ASP A 117 -2.19 14.64 2.67
C ASP A 117 -3.07 15.69 3.37
N ALA A 118 -3.77 16.51 2.57
CA ALA A 118 -4.66 17.55 3.10
C ALA A 118 -5.89 16.97 3.80
N SER A 119 -6.34 15.78 3.42
CA SER A 119 -7.50 15.10 4.01
C SER A 119 -7.18 14.48 5.38
N THR A 120 -5.95 14.02 5.57
CA THR A 120 -5.49 13.41 6.82
C THR A 120 -4.08 13.94 7.17
N PRO A 121 -3.97 15.19 7.65
CA PRO A 121 -2.68 15.85 7.88
C PRO A 121 -1.89 15.24 9.05
N SER A 122 -2.55 14.64 10.01
CA SER A 122 -1.91 13.94 11.12
C SER A 122 -2.71 12.73 11.57
N PHE A 123 -1.99 11.76 12.09
CA PHE A 123 -2.51 10.46 12.49
C PHE A 123 -1.91 10.05 13.83
N ARG A 124 -2.74 9.80 14.85
CA ARG A 124 -2.27 9.53 16.22
C ARG A 124 -2.57 8.11 16.65
N LEU A 125 -1.52 7.36 16.98
CA LEU A 125 -1.61 6.06 17.61
C LEU A 125 -1.40 6.25 19.11
N MET A 126 -2.46 6.05 19.89
CA MET A 126 -2.42 6.23 21.33
C MET A 126 -2.22 4.90 22.05
N GLY A 127 -1.54 4.92 23.21
CA GLY A 127 -1.34 3.74 24.04
C GLY A 127 -0.59 2.60 23.35
N VAL A 128 0.37 2.92 22.50
CA VAL A 128 1.17 1.94 21.76
C VAL A 128 2.19 1.31 22.70
N LYS A 129 2.22 -0.02 22.77
CA LYS A 129 3.25 -0.78 23.48
C LYS A 129 4.56 -0.74 22.72
N ASP A 130 5.70 -0.66 23.44
CA ASP A 130 7.03 -0.55 22.85
C ASP A 130 7.12 0.53 21.74
N PRO A 131 6.72 1.77 22.01
CA PRO A 131 6.44 2.75 20.96
C PRO A 131 7.70 3.14 20.17
N ARG A 132 8.91 2.97 20.73
CA ARG A 132 10.16 3.20 20.00
C ARG A 132 10.34 2.18 18.88
N LYS A 133 10.11 0.89 19.17
CA LYS A 133 10.20 -0.18 18.15
C LYS A 133 9.19 0.02 17.05
N VAL A 134 7.94 0.37 17.43
CA VAL A 134 6.86 0.60 16.46
C VAL A 134 7.18 1.83 15.59
N ARG A 135 7.66 2.93 16.18
CA ARG A 135 8.11 4.11 15.41
C ARG A 135 9.18 3.75 14.39
N ASP A 136 10.20 3.00 14.81
CA ASP A 136 11.32 2.62 13.96
C ASP A 136 10.86 1.67 12.83
N LEU A 137 9.89 0.80 13.12
CA LEU A 137 9.26 -0.06 12.13
C LEU A 137 8.46 0.75 11.10
N ILE A 138 7.66 1.73 11.55
CA ILE A 138 6.92 2.64 10.65
C ILE A 138 7.92 3.40 9.77
N TRP A 139 9.01 3.93 10.35
CA TRP A 139 10.01 4.66 9.60
C TRP A 139 10.72 3.80 8.54
N SER A 140 11.03 2.56 8.89
CA SER A 140 11.57 1.58 7.94
C SER A 140 10.62 1.32 6.78
N ALA A 141 9.33 1.10 7.07
CA ALA A 141 8.30 0.89 6.05
C ALA A 141 8.12 2.14 5.14
N VAL A 142 8.15 3.34 5.71
CA VAL A 142 8.12 4.61 4.96
C VAL A 142 9.29 4.69 3.98
N ASN A 143 10.51 4.39 4.43
CA ASN A 143 11.69 4.44 3.58
C ASN A 143 11.64 3.39 2.46
N GLN A 144 11.19 2.18 2.75
CA GLN A 144 10.99 1.13 1.74
C GLN A 144 9.94 1.55 0.70
N ARG A 145 8.79 2.09 1.15
CA ARG A 145 7.74 2.57 0.24
C ARG A 145 8.24 3.70 -0.65
N ARG A 146 8.96 4.68 -0.11
CA ARG A 146 9.56 5.78 -0.87
C ARG A 146 10.56 5.29 -1.90
N SER A 147 11.41 4.35 -1.53
CA SER A 147 12.37 3.73 -2.45
C SER A 147 11.66 3.01 -3.60
N ALA A 148 10.59 2.28 -3.32
CA ALA A 148 9.77 1.60 -4.32
C ALA A 148 9.07 2.59 -5.27
N MET A 149 8.72 3.80 -4.78
CA MET A 149 8.15 4.88 -5.58
C MET A 149 9.21 5.72 -6.33
N GLY A 150 10.49 5.41 -6.19
CA GLY A 150 11.59 6.18 -6.79
C GLY A 150 11.84 7.55 -6.13
N ILE A 151 11.25 7.80 -4.97
CA ILE A 151 11.45 9.02 -4.19
C ILE A 151 12.75 8.85 -3.41
N ARG A 152 13.80 9.56 -3.82
CA ARG A 152 15.05 9.57 -3.06
C ARG A 152 14.85 10.20 -1.69
N PRO A 153 15.42 9.62 -0.62
CA PRO A 153 15.48 10.30 0.67
C PRO A 153 16.17 11.66 0.44
N ARG A 154 15.49 12.73 0.81
CA ARG A 154 16.12 14.04 0.83
C ARG A 154 17.14 13.98 1.96
N GLU A 155 18.41 13.95 1.65
CA GLU A 155 19.46 14.18 2.63
C GLU A 155 19.18 15.56 3.23
N LEU A 156 18.80 15.55 4.50
CA LEU A 156 18.73 16.76 5.31
C LEU A 156 20.17 17.19 5.56
N LEU A 157 20.68 18.08 4.73
CA LEU A 157 21.83 18.92 5.07
C LEU A 157 21.39 19.95 6.11
#